data_28ccc586452ecfaa311530eafa55c7ca
#
_entry.id   28ccc586452ecfaa311530eafa55c7ca
#
_cell.length_a   1.000
_cell.length_b   1.000
_cell.length_c   1.000
_cell.angle_alpha   90.00
_cell.angle_beta   90.00
_cell.angle_gamma   90.00
#
_symmetry.space_group_name_H-M   'P 1'
#
loop_
_entity.id
_entity.type
_entity.pdbx_description
1 polymer ?
#
loop_
_entity_poly.entity_id
_entity_poly.type
_entity_poly.pdbx_seq_one_letter_code
_entity_poly.pdbx_strand_id
1 'polypeptide(L)'
;PKDIVQPYYFVQYDNHSTGYRGLRTARYTFVVHATNGKIDETVLYDRSNDPYQIHNIARRSPKQVGQFYKQLKTWLNQTNDSFTNYLTIQ
;
A
#
# COMPACT_ATOMS: atom_id res chain seq x y z
N PRO A 1 -21.64 3.03 -4.01
CA PRO A 1 -20.83 3.56 -3.05
C PRO A 1 -19.40 3.39 -3.31
N LYS A 2 -18.83 4.45 -3.38
CA LYS A 2 -17.46 4.45 -3.73
C LYS A 2 -16.66 4.22 -2.51
N ASP A 3 -15.82 3.27 -2.59
CA ASP A 3 -14.92 2.98 -1.53
C ASP A 3 -13.95 4.13 -1.34
N ILE A 4 -13.56 4.77 -2.42
CA ILE A 4 -12.50 5.74 -2.36
C ILE A 4 -12.95 7.10 -2.74
N VAL A 5 -13.18 7.92 -1.77
CA VAL A 5 -13.46 9.31 -2.02
C VAL A 5 -12.23 10.09 -1.65
N GLN A 6 -11.69 9.79 -0.47
CA GLN A 6 -10.52 10.48 0.05
C GLN A 6 -9.64 9.45 0.72
N PRO A 7 -8.76 8.81 -0.03
CA PRO A 7 -7.88 7.82 0.59
C PRO A 7 -6.92 8.50 1.56
N TYR A 8 -6.62 7.82 2.60
CA TYR A 8 -5.68 8.27 3.59
C TYR A 8 -4.35 7.58 3.32
N TYR A 9 -3.31 8.34 3.06
CA TYR A 9 -1.98 7.79 2.79
C TYR A 9 -1.13 7.93 4.03
N PHE A 10 -0.22 7.00 4.23
CA PHE A 10 0.65 7.07 5.38
C PHE A 10 2.05 6.56 5.05
N VAL A 11 2.99 7.05 5.83
CA VAL A 11 4.40 6.73 5.70
C VAL A 11 4.93 6.40 7.08
N GLN A 12 5.66 5.32 7.18
CA GLN A 12 6.36 4.98 8.40
C GLN A 12 7.67 4.31 7.99
N TYR A 13 8.77 4.77 8.54
CA TYR A 13 10.04 4.19 8.15
C TYR A 13 11.03 4.14 9.28
N ASP A 14 11.89 3.15 9.16
CA ASP A 14 12.98 2.95 10.09
C ASP A 14 14.19 3.73 9.62
N ASN A 15 14.35 3.82 8.29
CA ASN A 15 15.35 4.66 7.67
C ASN A 15 14.91 4.88 6.21
N HIS A 16 15.73 5.56 5.40
CA HIS A 16 15.28 5.94 4.06
C HIS A 16 15.19 4.81 3.05
N SER A 17 15.69 3.62 3.35
CA SER A 17 15.56 2.49 2.43
C SER A 17 14.76 1.34 3.02
N THR A 18 14.32 1.48 4.26
CA THR A 18 13.54 0.45 4.96
C THR A 18 12.35 1.12 5.61
N GLY A 19 11.18 0.59 5.39
CA GLY A 19 10.00 1.13 6.03
C GLY A 19 8.73 0.73 5.32
N TYR A 20 7.64 1.37 5.75
CA TYR A 20 6.30 1.10 5.25
C TYR A 20 5.74 2.28 4.50
N ARG A 21 4.95 1.98 3.48
CA ARG A 21 4.11 2.96 2.81
C ARG A 21 2.76 2.34 2.60
N GLY A 22 1.71 3.11 2.71
CA GLY A 22 0.41 2.53 2.51
C GLY A 22 -0.69 3.55 2.32
N LEU A 23 -1.89 3.03 2.12
CA LEU A 23 -3.08 3.86 2.03
C LEU A 23 -4.26 3.12 2.63
N ARG A 24 -5.24 3.88 3.08
CA ARG A 24 -6.49 3.35 3.60
C ARG A 24 -7.63 4.02 2.87
N THR A 25 -8.63 3.21 2.54
CA THR A 25 -9.88 3.71 2.01
C THR A 25 -10.95 3.37 3.02
N ALA A 26 -12.20 3.65 2.68
CA ALA A 26 -13.30 3.27 3.57
C ALA A 26 -13.35 1.76 3.80
N ARG A 27 -12.93 1.00 2.80
CA ARG A 27 -13.05 -0.46 2.86
C ARG A 27 -11.73 -1.18 3.05
N TYR A 28 -10.66 -0.67 2.45
CA TYR A 28 -9.39 -1.42 2.38
C TYR A 28 -8.26 -0.75 3.14
N THR A 29 -7.32 -1.57 3.59
CA THR A 29 -6.02 -1.11 4.06
C THR A 29 -4.98 -1.80 3.18
N PHE A 30 -4.11 -1.03 2.55
CA PHE A 30 -3.08 -1.53 1.67
C PHE A 30 -1.73 -1.04 2.16
N VAL A 31 -0.79 -1.96 2.36
CA VAL A 31 0.53 -1.61 2.91
C VAL A 31 1.60 -2.36 2.16
N VAL A 32 2.69 -1.67 1.85
CA VAL A 32 3.89 -2.32 1.33
C VAL A 32 5.04 -2.01 2.28
N HIS A 33 5.91 -2.96 2.43
CA HIS A 33 7.11 -2.82 3.24
C HIS A 33 8.32 -3.10 2.37
N ALA A 34 9.39 -2.34 2.58
CA ALA A 34 10.65 -2.56 1.89
C ALA A 34 11.78 -2.67 2.91
N THR A 35 12.75 -3.47 2.58
CA THR A 35 13.98 -3.59 3.35
C THR A 35 15.13 -3.37 2.39
N ASN A 36 15.97 -2.41 2.70
CA ASN A 36 17.13 -2.06 1.86
C ASN A 36 16.75 -1.85 0.40
N GLY A 37 15.64 -1.13 0.19
CA GLY A 37 15.21 -0.76 -1.15
C GLY A 37 14.49 -1.83 -1.93
N LYS A 38 14.11 -2.93 -1.29
CA LYS A 38 13.39 -4.02 -1.97
C LYS A 38 12.07 -4.28 -1.25
N ILE A 39 11.01 -4.38 -2.03
CA ILE A 39 9.69 -4.71 -1.49
C ILE A 39 9.71 -6.15 -1.02
N ASP A 40 9.49 -6.36 0.26
CA ASP A 40 9.50 -7.70 0.84
C ASP A 40 8.15 -8.13 1.41
N GLU A 41 7.19 -7.21 1.47
CA GLU A 41 5.89 -7.57 1.98
C GLU A 41 4.82 -6.68 1.35
N THR A 42 3.70 -7.28 0.97
CA THR A 42 2.54 -6.56 0.49
C THR A 42 1.33 -7.10 1.24
N VAL A 43 0.56 -6.20 1.81
CA VAL A 43 -0.57 -6.57 2.65
C VAL A 43 -1.83 -5.86 2.15
N LEU A 44 -2.91 -6.60 2.07
CA LEU A 44 -4.21 -6.03 1.74
C LEU A 44 -5.25 -6.62 2.67
N TYR A 45 -5.94 -5.74 3.39
CA TYR A 45 -7.06 -6.13 4.24
C TYR A 45 -8.35 -5.54 3.70
N ASP A 46 -9.39 -6.36 3.63
CA ASP A 46 -10.73 -5.92 3.27
C ASP A 46 -11.51 -5.75 4.56
N ARG A 47 -11.55 -4.54 5.08
CA ARG A 47 -12.14 -4.28 6.40
C ARG A 47 -13.65 -4.50 6.47
N SER A 48 -14.31 -4.54 5.32
CA SER A 48 -15.73 -4.87 5.31
C SER A 48 -15.99 -6.30 5.76
N ASN A 49 -15.12 -7.21 5.33
CA ASN A 49 -15.25 -8.63 5.66
C ASN A 49 -14.32 -9.05 6.78
N ASP A 50 -13.34 -8.20 7.09
CA ASP A 50 -12.29 -8.53 8.03
C ASP A 50 -11.96 -7.29 8.85
N PRO A 51 -12.89 -6.85 9.70
CA PRO A 51 -12.73 -5.60 10.44
C PRO A 51 -11.52 -5.57 11.37
N TYR A 52 -11.05 -6.72 11.78
CA TYR A 52 -9.89 -6.77 12.65
C TYR A 52 -8.56 -6.90 11.89
N GLN A 53 -8.64 -6.93 10.57
CA GLN A 53 -7.45 -6.96 9.72
C GLN A 53 -6.53 -8.13 10.05
N ILE A 54 -7.10 -9.32 10.06
CA ILE A 54 -6.38 -10.54 10.39
C ILE A 54 -5.92 -11.29 9.13
N HIS A 55 -6.69 -11.18 8.04
CA HIS A 55 -6.45 -11.98 6.85
C HIS A 55 -5.90 -11.14 5.71
N ASN A 56 -4.62 -11.29 5.46
CA ASN A 56 -3.97 -10.63 4.32
C ASN A 56 -4.38 -11.32 3.04
N ILE A 57 -5.13 -10.62 2.19
CA ILE A 57 -5.65 -11.19 0.95
C ILE A 57 -4.88 -10.74 -0.28
N ALA A 58 -3.69 -10.18 -0.12
CA ALA A 58 -2.94 -9.65 -1.25
C ALA A 58 -2.70 -10.69 -2.34
N ARG A 59 -2.36 -11.91 -1.97
CA ARG A 59 -2.10 -12.96 -2.96
C ARG A 59 -3.31 -13.37 -3.75
N ARG A 60 -4.49 -13.27 -3.14
CA ARG A 60 -5.73 -13.69 -3.77
C ARG A 60 -6.39 -12.60 -4.58
N SER A 61 -5.87 -11.39 -4.49
CA SER A 61 -6.51 -10.23 -5.10
C SER A 61 -5.51 -9.42 -5.91
N PRO A 62 -4.86 -10.03 -6.91
CA PRO A 62 -3.81 -9.34 -7.66
C PRO A 62 -4.30 -8.11 -8.39
N LYS A 63 -5.54 -8.13 -8.86
CA LYS A 63 -6.09 -6.97 -9.56
C LYS A 63 -6.21 -5.78 -8.65
N GLN A 64 -6.73 -6.02 -7.44
CA GLN A 64 -6.90 -4.98 -6.46
C GLN A 64 -5.55 -4.44 -6.00
N VAL A 65 -4.60 -5.35 -5.77
CA VAL A 65 -3.25 -4.97 -5.39
C VAL A 65 -2.63 -4.08 -6.47
N GLY A 66 -2.81 -4.44 -7.74
CA GLY A 66 -2.27 -3.65 -8.85
C GLY A 66 -2.83 -2.24 -8.86
N GLN A 67 -4.11 -2.09 -8.59
CA GLN A 67 -4.75 -0.78 -8.54
C GLN A 67 -4.19 0.07 -7.41
N PHE A 68 -4.03 -0.52 -6.25
CA PHE A 68 -3.51 0.21 -5.10
C PHE A 68 -2.03 0.54 -5.26
N TYR A 69 -1.26 -0.32 -5.91
CA TYR A 69 0.13 -0.01 -6.24
C TYR A 69 0.21 1.25 -7.08
N LYS A 70 -0.60 1.32 -8.13
CA LYS A 70 -0.61 2.49 -9.00
C LYS A 70 -0.97 3.75 -8.23
N GLN A 71 -2.00 3.64 -7.41
CA GLN A 71 -2.48 4.77 -6.64
C GLN A 71 -1.43 5.26 -5.66
N LEU A 72 -0.81 4.33 -4.95
CA LEU A 72 0.24 4.66 -3.99
C LEU A 72 1.43 5.28 -4.69
N LYS A 73 1.83 4.71 -5.82
CA LYS A 73 2.98 5.22 -6.57
C LYS A 73 2.75 6.64 -7.03
N THR A 74 1.54 6.94 -7.51
CA THR A 74 1.20 8.28 -7.93
C THR A 74 1.34 9.27 -6.79
N TRP A 75 0.84 8.91 -5.62
CA TRP A 75 0.92 9.79 -4.46
C TRP A 75 2.37 10.00 -4.02
N LEU A 76 3.16 8.93 -4.01
CA LEU A 76 4.57 9.02 -3.62
C LEU A 76 5.36 9.89 -4.60
N ASN A 77 5.05 9.81 -5.89
CA ASN A 77 5.67 10.69 -6.87
C ASN A 77 5.32 12.15 -6.62
N GLN A 78 4.08 12.41 -6.27
CA GLN A 78 3.63 13.78 -6.00
C GLN A 78 4.29 14.38 -4.78
N THR A 79 4.69 13.54 -3.84
CA THR A 79 5.32 14.01 -2.62
C THR A 79 6.85 13.87 -2.67
N ASN A 80 7.39 13.50 -3.84
CA ASN A 80 8.84 13.34 -4.02
C ASN A 80 9.46 12.31 -3.08
N ASP A 81 8.72 11.25 -2.80
CA ASP A 81 9.21 10.20 -1.94
C ASP A 81 9.98 9.18 -2.79
N SER A 82 11.26 9.01 -2.52
CA SER A 82 12.10 8.12 -3.29
C SER A 82 11.66 6.65 -3.20
N PHE A 83 10.82 6.32 -2.23
CA PHE A 83 10.27 4.98 -2.12
C PHE A 83 9.55 4.55 -3.39
N THR A 84 9.10 5.51 -4.19
CA THR A 84 8.42 5.21 -5.44
C THR A 84 9.30 4.38 -6.36
N ASN A 85 10.62 4.50 -6.25
CA ASN A 85 11.54 3.72 -7.07
C ASN A 85 11.47 2.24 -6.78
N TYR A 86 11.03 1.87 -5.58
CA TYR A 86 10.92 0.47 -5.18
C TYR A 86 9.67 -0.19 -5.74
N LEU A 87 8.73 0.62 -6.22
CA LEU A 87 7.46 0.12 -6.72
C LEU A 87 7.47 -0.07 -8.24
N THR A 88 8.61 0.06 -8.87
CA THR A 88 8.66 0.00 -10.32
C THR A 88 8.66 -1.41 -10.88
N ILE A 89 8.87 -2.38 -10.04
CA ILE A 89 9.02 -3.75 -10.48
C ILE A 89 7.72 -4.43 -10.83
N GLN A 90 6.65 -3.87 -10.42
CA GLN A 90 5.35 -4.46 -10.67
C GLN A 90 4.92 -4.27 -12.12
#